data_15bc6de3eec7d24c1c42bb5225be5ac0
#
_entry.id   15bc6de3eec7d24c1c42bb5225be5ac0
#
_cell.length_a   1.000
_cell.length_b   1.000
_cell.length_c   1.000
_cell.angle_alpha   90.00
_cell.angle_beta   90.00
_cell.angle_gamma   90.00
#
_symmetry.space_group_name_H-M   'P 1'
#
loop_
_entity.id
_entity.type
_entity.pdbx_description
1 polymer ?
#
loop_
_entity_poly.entity_id
_entity_poly.type
_entity_poly.pdbx_seq_one_letter_code
_entity_poly.pdbx_strand_id
1 'polypeptide(L)'
;MTKRPRKISVVICALNEGKNLRRTVESYRDTLPARSEITVIDDGSEDGSTAFLKKLNGAVRTIRTHHIGVARGRNLGATKSRGDVIVFSDAHVEASAGWWKPLLDVLEDPRAGGAAPAIADMTDTECKGWGLELKGPNPSESWLKKPGDKPFTAPLLPWCSTAMRRDVFEATGGFDNGMLRWGSIDNEMSVRLWLLGYECWVVPEVEFRHVFRDARPYNMEWSWALHNKLRISFVHFDAPRIARVVGALKRHQAFPEAVSLLAEGDVSTRRKDIAARRVHDSEWYFERFGPKW
;
A
#
# COMPACT_ATOMS: atom_id res chain seq x y z
N MET A 1 -8.52 19.46 -27.13
CA MET A 1 -8.73 19.99 -25.77
C MET A 1 -7.57 19.52 -24.91
N THR A 2 -6.69 20.41 -24.44
CA THR A 2 -5.62 20.07 -23.51
C THR A 2 -6.26 19.59 -22.20
N LYS A 3 -6.10 18.32 -21.86
CA LYS A 3 -6.57 17.79 -20.57
C LYS A 3 -5.99 18.64 -19.43
N ARG A 4 -6.84 19.11 -18.51
CA ARG A 4 -6.41 19.85 -17.33
C ARG A 4 -5.45 18.95 -16.53
N PRO A 5 -4.27 19.44 -16.13
CA PRO A 5 -3.33 18.62 -15.37
C PRO A 5 -4.01 18.11 -14.11
N ARG A 6 -3.90 16.80 -13.86
CA ARG A 6 -4.50 16.14 -12.69
C ARG A 6 -3.87 16.67 -11.41
N LYS A 7 -4.69 16.99 -10.43
CA LYS A 7 -4.23 17.36 -9.09
C LYS A 7 -3.79 16.09 -8.34
N ILE A 8 -2.60 16.13 -7.73
CA ILE A 8 -2.06 15.02 -6.93
C ILE A 8 -2.24 15.31 -5.45
N SER A 9 -2.71 14.34 -4.69
CA SER A 9 -2.69 14.33 -3.23
C SER A 9 -1.75 13.23 -2.73
N VAL A 10 -0.71 13.58 -2.00
CA VAL A 10 0.15 12.61 -1.32
C VAL A 10 -0.38 12.39 0.09
N VAL A 11 -0.62 11.14 0.45
CA VAL A 11 -1.06 10.70 1.78
C VAL A 11 0.09 9.92 2.43
N ILE A 12 0.63 10.45 3.51
CA ILE A 12 1.77 9.88 4.25
C ILE A 12 1.27 9.42 5.62
N CYS A 13 1.42 8.14 5.95
CA CYS A 13 1.16 7.63 7.30
C CYS A 13 2.48 7.57 8.08
N ALA A 14 2.50 8.15 9.29
CA ALA A 14 3.70 8.26 10.10
C ALA A 14 3.45 7.84 11.55
N LEU A 15 4.39 7.10 12.13
CA LEU A 15 4.45 6.76 13.56
C LEU A 15 5.92 6.65 13.99
N ASN A 16 6.39 7.61 14.81
CA ASN A 16 7.76 7.63 15.36
C ASN A 16 8.87 7.54 14.28
N GLU A 17 8.78 8.36 13.26
CA GLU A 17 9.65 8.28 12.06
C GLU A 17 10.95 9.07 12.16
N GLY A 18 11.19 9.77 13.28
CA GLY A 18 12.40 10.54 13.51
C GLY A 18 12.67 11.55 12.39
N LYS A 19 13.88 11.55 11.85
CA LYS A 19 14.28 12.44 10.75
C LYS A 19 13.72 12.05 9.38
N ASN A 20 13.24 10.82 9.22
CA ASN A 20 12.81 10.29 7.92
C ASN A 20 11.54 11.02 7.44
N LEU A 21 10.56 11.26 8.31
CA LEU A 21 9.34 11.98 7.93
C LEU A 21 9.65 13.35 7.31
N ARG A 22 10.61 14.09 7.88
CA ARG A 22 11.04 15.38 7.31
C ARG A 22 11.58 15.22 5.91
N ARG A 23 12.51 14.27 5.70
CA ARG A 23 13.09 13.98 4.38
C ARG A 23 12.00 13.65 3.37
N THR A 24 11.07 12.79 3.73
CA THR A 24 9.95 12.38 2.86
C THR A 24 9.06 13.57 2.48
N VAL A 25 8.66 14.39 3.45
CA VAL A 25 7.83 15.57 3.18
C VAL A 25 8.57 16.59 2.31
N GLU A 26 9.84 16.86 2.58
CA GLU A 26 10.66 17.79 1.81
C GLU A 26 10.85 17.29 0.37
N SER A 27 11.18 16.02 0.16
CA SER A 27 11.34 15.45 -1.19
C SER A 27 10.06 15.57 -2.04
N TYR A 28 8.89 15.33 -1.44
CA TYR A 28 7.62 15.54 -2.16
C TYR A 28 7.34 17.01 -2.43
N ARG A 29 7.60 17.92 -1.48
CA ARG A 29 7.40 19.36 -1.69
C ARG A 29 8.23 19.90 -2.83
N ASP A 30 9.46 19.42 -2.96
CA ASP A 30 10.42 19.88 -3.97
C ASP A 30 10.13 19.30 -5.37
N THR A 31 9.40 18.18 -5.46
CA THR A 31 9.20 17.43 -6.70
C THR A 31 7.76 17.41 -7.22
N LEU A 32 6.77 17.73 -6.40
CA LEU A 32 5.36 17.74 -6.79
C LEU A 32 5.03 18.88 -7.76
N PRO A 33 4.15 18.66 -8.74
CA PRO A 33 3.66 19.73 -9.59
C PRO A 33 2.79 20.73 -8.81
N ALA A 34 2.68 21.95 -9.34
CA ALA A 34 1.84 22.99 -8.75
C ALA A 34 0.40 22.50 -8.50
N ARG A 35 -0.25 23.03 -7.46
CA ARG A 35 -1.61 22.68 -7.00
C ARG A 35 -1.74 21.30 -6.37
N SER A 36 -0.66 20.54 -6.20
CA SER A 36 -0.68 19.30 -5.41
C SER A 36 -0.79 19.61 -3.91
N GLU A 37 -1.14 18.60 -3.14
CA GLU A 37 -1.26 18.72 -1.68
C GLU A 37 -0.63 17.51 -0.99
N ILE A 38 -0.16 17.73 0.24
CA ILE A 38 0.40 16.68 1.11
C ILE A 38 -0.45 16.62 2.37
N THR A 39 -0.87 15.41 2.73
CA THR A 39 -1.55 15.13 4.00
C THR A 39 -0.75 14.09 4.77
N VAL A 40 -0.30 14.46 5.96
CA VAL A 40 0.37 13.56 6.90
C VAL A 40 -0.64 13.09 7.94
N ILE A 41 -0.77 11.78 8.07
CA ILE A 41 -1.51 11.12 9.15
C ILE A 41 -0.48 10.74 10.21
N ASP A 42 -0.45 11.51 11.30
CA ASP A 42 0.38 11.24 12.49
C ASP A 42 -0.38 10.26 13.40
N ASP A 43 -0.08 9.00 13.31
CA ASP A 43 -0.81 7.94 14.03
C ASP A 43 -0.37 7.76 15.48
N GLY A 44 -0.09 8.88 16.15
CA GLY A 44 0.23 8.91 17.58
C GLY A 44 1.73 9.00 17.87
N SER A 45 2.53 9.67 17.03
CA SER A 45 3.98 9.82 17.27
C SER A 45 4.29 10.56 18.57
N GLU A 46 5.27 10.06 19.33
CA GLU A 46 5.74 10.59 20.61
C GLU A 46 7.22 11.02 20.58
N ASP A 47 7.92 10.73 19.48
CA ASP A 47 9.36 10.99 19.28
C ASP A 47 9.69 12.41 18.80
N GLY A 48 8.67 13.28 18.65
CA GLY A 48 8.83 14.64 18.15
C GLY A 48 9.01 14.74 16.62
N SER A 49 8.95 13.63 15.88
CA SER A 49 9.16 13.57 14.42
C SER A 49 8.20 14.45 13.61
N THR A 50 7.02 14.77 14.16
CA THR A 50 6.00 15.60 13.52
C THR A 50 6.08 17.09 13.87
N ALA A 51 6.92 17.48 14.83
CA ALA A 51 6.96 18.87 15.35
C ALA A 51 7.27 19.92 14.27
N PHE A 52 8.09 19.61 13.27
CA PHE A 52 8.44 20.50 12.16
C PHE A 52 7.25 20.87 11.27
N LEU A 53 6.24 20.00 11.17
CA LEU A 53 5.05 20.20 10.34
C LEU A 53 4.28 21.46 10.73
N LYS A 54 4.32 21.85 12.02
CA LYS A 54 3.70 23.10 12.51
C LYS A 54 4.27 24.35 11.85
N LYS A 55 5.53 24.29 11.38
CA LYS A 55 6.20 25.41 10.69
C LYS A 55 5.85 25.49 9.21
N LEU A 56 5.21 24.47 8.64
CA LEU A 56 4.87 24.40 7.22
C LEU A 56 3.48 24.97 6.89
N ASN A 57 2.85 25.62 7.84
CA ASN A 57 1.60 26.42 7.77
C ASN A 57 0.81 26.30 6.45
N GLY A 58 -0.11 25.33 6.37
CA GLY A 58 -1.02 25.16 5.22
C GLY A 58 -0.41 24.49 3.98
N ALA A 59 0.91 24.42 3.84
CA ALA A 59 1.56 23.71 2.75
C ALA A 59 1.47 22.18 2.92
N VAL A 60 1.36 21.71 4.17
CA VAL A 60 1.16 20.31 4.54
C VAL A 60 0.05 20.24 5.57
N ARG A 61 -0.98 19.45 5.26
CA ARG A 61 -2.05 19.14 6.23
C ARG A 61 -1.56 18.05 7.16
N THR A 62 -1.74 18.22 8.46
CA THR A 62 -1.44 17.18 9.46
C THR A 62 -2.72 16.79 10.18
N ILE A 63 -2.98 15.50 10.29
CA ILE A 63 -4.09 14.93 11.04
C ILE A 63 -3.51 13.94 12.04
N ARG A 64 -3.72 14.22 13.34
CA ARG A 64 -3.29 13.32 14.41
C ARG A 64 -4.38 12.30 14.71
N THR A 65 -3.96 11.06 14.86
CA THR A 65 -4.80 9.92 15.25
C THR A 65 -4.16 9.17 16.43
N HIS A 66 -4.79 8.10 16.89
CA HIS A 66 -4.32 7.34 18.04
C HIS A 66 -4.25 5.85 17.66
N HIS A 67 -3.17 5.50 16.94
CA HIS A 67 -2.86 4.11 16.56
C HIS A 67 -3.99 3.41 15.79
N ILE A 68 -4.58 4.10 14.80
CA ILE A 68 -5.62 3.52 13.94
C ILE A 68 -5.08 2.52 12.91
N GLY A 69 -3.77 2.55 12.65
CA GLY A 69 -3.08 1.69 11.70
C GLY A 69 -3.07 2.22 10.27
N VAL A 70 -2.19 1.63 9.44
CA VAL A 70 -1.86 2.13 8.09
C VAL A 70 -3.09 2.14 7.16
N ALA A 71 -3.89 1.08 7.13
CA ALA A 71 -5.06 0.99 6.23
C ALA A 71 -6.08 2.11 6.51
N ARG A 72 -6.46 2.29 7.77
CA ARG A 72 -7.39 3.34 8.20
C ARG A 72 -6.77 4.75 8.04
N GLY A 73 -5.48 4.88 8.31
CA GLY A 73 -4.73 6.13 8.09
C GLY A 73 -4.73 6.56 6.62
N ARG A 74 -4.43 5.64 5.70
CA ARG A 74 -4.49 5.87 4.24
C ARG A 74 -5.90 6.28 3.80
N ASN A 75 -6.95 5.60 4.29
CA ASN A 75 -8.34 5.93 4.00
C ASN A 75 -8.71 7.33 4.51
N LEU A 76 -8.34 7.66 5.73
CA LEU A 76 -8.58 8.99 6.31
C LEU A 76 -7.91 10.09 5.50
N GLY A 77 -6.63 9.89 5.14
CA GLY A 77 -5.87 10.83 4.32
C GLY A 77 -6.49 11.04 2.95
N ALA A 78 -6.91 9.96 2.28
CA ALA A 78 -7.60 10.01 1.00
C ALA A 78 -8.92 10.77 1.08
N THR A 79 -9.74 10.51 2.12
CA THR A 79 -11.02 11.20 2.34
C THR A 79 -10.83 12.68 2.62
N LYS A 80 -9.75 13.08 3.28
CA LYS A 80 -9.47 14.49 3.59
C LYS A 80 -8.71 15.23 2.50
N SER A 81 -8.30 14.55 1.44
CA SER A 81 -7.60 15.10 0.28
C SER A 81 -8.55 15.33 -0.90
N ARG A 82 -8.12 16.12 -1.92
CA ARG A 82 -8.96 16.57 -3.04
C ARG A 82 -8.36 16.32 -4.42
N GLY A 83 -7.23 15.61 -4.49
CA GLY A 83 -6.56 15.31 -5.76
C GLY A 83 -7.32 14.28 -6.57
N ASP A 84 -7.22 14.38 -7.89
CA ASP A 84 -7.76 13.40 -8.84
C ASP A 84 -6.97 12.08 -8.79
N VAL A 85 -5.70 12.19 -8.39
CA VAL A 85 -4.81 11.06 -8.13
C VAL A 85 -4.32 11.15 -6.70
N ILE A 86 -4.31 10.01 -6.00
CA ILE A 86 -3.82 9.86 -4.65
C ILE A 86 -2.53 9.04 -4.72
N VAL A 87 -1.47 9.55 -4.09
CA VAL A 87 -0.23 8.79 -3.88
C VAL A 87 -0.18 8.38 -2.42
N PHE A 88 -0.23 7.09 -2.18
CA PHE A 88 -0.05 6.54 -0.83
C PHE A 88 1.45 6.33 -0.61
N SER A 89 1.95 6.88 0.48
CA SER A 89 3.38 6.90 0.78
C SER A 89 3.65 6.49 2.22
N ASP A 90 4.76 5.78 2.39
CA ASP A 90 5.37 5.63 3.70
C ASP A 90 6.12 6.91 4.11
N ALA A 91 6.43 7.04 5.39
CA ALA A 91 7.06 8.23 5.95
C ALA A 91 8.60 8.20 5.92
N HIS A 92 9.18 7.28 5.15
CA HIS A 92 10.62 7.04 5.04
C HIS A 92 11.05 6.70 3.62
N VAL A 93 10.49 7.47 2.67
CA VAL A 93 10.83 7.41 1.24
C VAL A 93 11.39 8.74 0.75
N GLU A 94 12.06 8.71 -0.38
CA GLU A 94 12.54 9.89 -1.09
C GLU A 94 12.11 9.81 -2.55
N ALA A 95 11.39 10.84 -3.00
CA ALA A 95 10.87 10.95 -4.35
C ALA A 95 11.92 11.61 -5.28
N SER A 96 12.12 11.05 -6.47
CA SER A 96 12.97 11.64 -7.50
C SER A 96 12.28 12.78 -8.27
N ALA A 97 13.02 13.65 -8.93
CA ALA A 97 12.43 14.71 -9.74
C ALA A 97 11.63 14.14 -10.92
N GLY A 98 10.46 14.70 -11.21
CA GLY A 98 9.62 14.32 -12.36
C GLY A 98 8.90 12.98 -12.24
N TRP A 99 8.98 12.29 -11.11
CA TRP A 99 8.43 10.97 -10.84
C TRP A 99 6.94 10.81 -11.19
N TRP A 100 6.17 11.85 -11.02
CA TRP A 100 4.71 11.81 -11.15
C TRP A 100 4.22 11.65 -12.59
N LYS A 101 4.96 12.16 -13.57
CA LYS A 101 4.51 12.17 -14.96
C LYS A 101 4.36 10.77 -15.55
N PRO A 102 5.37 9.89 -15.52
CA PRO A 102 5.21 8.52 -16.04
C PRO A 102 4.17 7.70 -15.28
N LEU A 103 4.02 7.92 -13.96
CA LEU A 103 2.96 7.25 -13.19
C LEU A 103 1.58 7.72 -13.64
N LEU A 104 1.39 9.01 -13.91
CA LEU A 104 0.12 9.53 -14.42
C LEU A 104 -0.17 9.04 -15.84
N ASP A 105 0.84 8.90 -16.70
CA ASP A 105 0.68 8.42 -18.07
C ASP A 105 0.13 6.97 -18.06
N VAL A 106 0.63 6.11 -17.18
CA VAL A 106 0.07 4.74 -16.99
C VAL A 106 -1.36 4.79 -16.45
N LEU A 107 -1.66 5.70 -15.53
CA LEU A 107 -3.01 5.84 -14.96
C LEU A 107 -4.04 6.44 -15.94
N GLU A 108 -3.67 6.79 -17.17
CA GLU A 108 -4.62 7.10 -18.24
C GLU A 108 -5.36 5.85 -18.74
N ASP A 109 -4.80 4.66 -18.61
CA ASP A 109 -5.53 3.42 -18.89
C ASP A 109 -6.64 3.24 -17.82
N PRO A 110 -7.90 3.12 -18.23
CA PRO A 110 -9.02 2.94 -17.29
C PRO A 110 -8.89 1.64 -16.47
N ARG A 111 -8.14 0.64 -16.95
CA ARG A 111 -7.89 -0.61 -16.22
C ARG A 111 -6.81 -0.46 -15.16
N ALA A 112 -5.98 0.60 -15.21
CA ALA A 112 -4.93 0.80 -14.23
C ALA A 112 -5.53 1.05 -12.84
N GLY A 113 -5.35 0.09 -11.93
CA GLY A 113 -5.76 0.15 -10.53
C GLY A 113 -4.76 0.93 -9.68
N GLY A 114 -3.46 0.77 -9.97
CA GLY A 114 -2.38 1.50 -9.33
C GLY A 114 -1.13 1.49 -10.20
N ALA A 115 -0.28 2.50 -10.02
CA ALA A 115 1.02 2.63 -10.66
C ALA A 115 2.10 2.87 -9.60
N ALA A 116 3.05 1.96 -9.49
CA ALA A 116 4.16 2.00 -8.54
C ALA A 116 5.49 2.26 -9.24
N PRO A 117 6.42 3.01 -8.63
CA PRO A 117 7.79 3.14 -9.09
C PRO A 117 8.61 1.87 -8.81
N ALA A 118 9.83 1.82 -9.32
CA ALA A 118 10.89 0.99 -8.76
C ALA A 118 11.25 1.50 -7.36
N ILE A 119 11.52 0.58 -6.44
CA ILE A 119 11.92 0.91 -5.07
C ILE A 119 13.37 0.49 -4.87
N ALA A 120 14.24 1.46 -4.63
CA ALA A 120 15.64 1.24 -4.29
C ALA A 120 15.86 1.37 -2.78
N ASP A 121 16.87 0.71 -2.25
CA ASP A 121 17.30 0.95 -0.88
C ASP A 121 17.90 2.35 -0.74
N MET A 122 17.62 3.04 0.38
CA MET A 122 18.10 4.40 0.63
C MET A 122 19.63 4.47 0.73
N THR A 123 20.27 3.40 1.16
CA THR A 123 21.71 3.33 1.41
C THR A 123 22.46 2.56 0.33
N ASP A 124 21.79 1.64 -0.36
CA ASP A 124 22.33 0.87 -1.48
C ASP A 124 21.38 0.92 -2.67
N THR A 125 21.56 1.93 -3.52
CA THR A 125 20.68 2.17 -4.67
C THR A 125 20.77 1.10 -5.76
N GLU A 126 21.73 0.19 -5.71
CA GLU A 126 21.80 -0.98 -6.59
C GLU A 126 20.84 -2.10 -6.13
N CYS A 127 20.49 -2.11 -4.84
CA CYS A 127 19.46 -2.99 -4.30
C CYS A 127 18.07 -2.44 -4.62
N LYS A 128 17.44 -2.97 -5.68
CA LYS A 128 16.15 -2.48 -6.22
C LYS A 128 15.15 -3.60 -6.40
N GLY A 129 13.86 -3.24 -6.27
CA GLY A 129 12.73 -4.10 -6.57
C GLY A 129 11.70 -3.43 -7.49
N TRP A 130 11.02 -4.22 -8.32
CA TRP A 130 10.05 -3.76 -9.31
C TRP A 130 8.72 -4.50 -9.14
N GLY A 131 7.95 -4.09 -8.12
CA GLY A 131 6.75 -4.81 -7.71
C GLY A 131 7.06 -6.05 -6.88
N LEU A 132 6.03 -6.75 -6.47
CA LEU A 132 6.10 -7.85 -5.51
C LEU A 132 5.31 -9.06 -6.01
N GLU A 133 5.64 -10.25 -5.49
CA GLU A 133 4.90 -11.50 -5.69
C GLU A 133 4.73 -12.26 -4.38
N LEU A 134 3.69 -13.11 -4.29
CA LEU A 134 3.52 -14.05 -3.19
C LEU A 134 4.42 -15.27 -3.38
N LYS A 135 5.10 -15.72 -2.32
CA LYS A 135 6.03 -16.87 -2.39
C LYS A 135 5.41 -18.23 -2.10
N GLY A 136 4.27 -18.26 -1.43
CA GLY A 136 3.69 -19.53 -1.00
C GLY A 136 2.49 -19.36 -0.08
N PRO A 137 2.05 -20.45 0.58
CA PRO A 137 0.86 -20.43 1.42
C PRO A 137 1.00 -19.59 2.70
N ASN A 138 2.22 -19.35 3.20
CA ASN A 138 2.44 -18.19 4.07
C ASN A 138 2.49 -16.96 3.16
N PRO A 139 1.51 -16.03 3.21
CA PRO A 139 1.47 -14.87 2.32
C PRO A 139 2.60 -13.87 2.62
N SER A 140 3.84 -14.34 2.42
CA SER A 140 5.05 -13.53 2.37
C SER A 140 5.32 -13.14 0.94
N GLU A 141 5.90 -11.97 0.77
CA GLU A 141 6.23 -11.39 -0.51
C GLU A 141 7.73 -11.44 -0.81
N SER A 142 8.07 -11.34 -2.09
CA SER A 142 9.42 -11.03 -2.57
C SER A 142 9.37 -10.01 -3.68
N TRP A 143 10.46 -9.26 -3.78
CA TRP A 143 10.66 -8.31 -4.86
C TRP A 143 10.87 -9.04 -6.19
N LEU A 144 10.20 -8.53 -7.23
CA LEU A 144 10.45 -8.93 -8.60
C LEU A 144 11.71 -8.26 -9.14
N LYS A 145 12.37 -8.93 -10.08
CA LYS A 145 13.45 -8.34 -10.89
C LYS A 145 12.86 -7.51 -12.01
N LYS A 146 13.64 -6.56 -12.53
CA LYS A 146 13.26 -5.74 -13.66
C LYS A 146 13.11 -6.59 -14.94
N PRO A 147 11.92 -6.71 -15.52
CA PRO A 147 11.73 -7.50 -16.74
C PRO A 147 12.12 -6.73 -18.02
N GLY A 148 12.22 -5.42 -17.95
CA GLY A 148 12.53 -4.51 -19.08
C GLY A 148 12.32 -3.06 -18.68
N ASP A 149 12.46 -2.15 -19.66
CA ASP A 149 12.39 -0.70 -19.40
C ASP A 149 10.99 -0.10 -19.57
N LYS A 150 10.04 -0.85 -20.09
CA LYS A 150 8.66 -0.40 -20.28
C LYS A 150 7.80 -0.71 -19.05
N PRO A 151 6.76 0.08 -18.77
CA PRO A 151 5.77 -0.25 -17.75
C PRO A 151 5.20 -1.67 -17.96
N PHE A 152 5.03 -2.40 -16.87
CA PHE A 152 4.53 -3.77 -16.87
C PHE A 152 3.61 -4.03 -15.68
N THR A 153 2.81 -5.08 -15.76
CA THR A 153 1.91 -5.48 -14.66
C THR A 153 2.60 -6.44 -13.70
N ALA A 154 2.38 -6.23 -12.39
CA ALA A 154 2.90 -7.08 -11.32
C ALA A 154 1.77 -7.65 -10.45
N PRO A 155 1.97 -8.81 -9.83
CA PRO A 155 0.97 -9.41 -8.92
C PRO A 155 0.58 -8.50 -7.77
N LEU A 156 1.58 -7.85 -7.18
CA LEU A 156 1.43 -6.95 -6.04
C LEU A 156 2.23 -5.66 -6.25
N LEU A 157 1.74 -4.55 -5.70
CA LEU A 157 2.44 -3.26 -5.68
C LEU A 157 2.97 -2.94 -4.29
N PRO A 158 4.15 -2.30 -4.21
CA PRO A 158 4.66 -1.72 -2.97
C PRO A 158 3.94 -0.38 -2.70
N TRP A 159 2.95 -0.39 -1.80
CA TRP A 159 2.14 0.79 -1.50
C TRP A 159 2.87 1.85 -0.65
N CYS A 160 4.19 1.72 -0.53
CA CYS A 160 5.04 2.76 0.06
C CYS A 160 5.20 4.03 -0.81
N SER A 161 4.81 3.98 -2.12
CA SER A 161 4.85 5.13 -3.05
C SER A 161 3.95 4.92 -4.27
N THR A 162 2.82 4.25 -4.11
CA THR A 162 1.93 3.90 -5.23
C THR A 162 0.90 4.99 -5.49
N ALA A 163 0.77 5.37 -6.76
CA ALA A 163 -0.25 6.29 -7.25
C ALA A 163 -1.51 5.52 -7.70
N MET A 164 -2.69 6.07 -7.39
CA MET A 164 -3.98 5.51 -7.76
C MET A 164 -4.95 6.64 -8.12
N ARG A 165 -5.80 6.45 -9.13
CA ARG A 165 -6.89 7.39 -9.39
C ARG A 165 -7.89 7.38 -8.24
N ARG A 166 -8.48 8.55 -7.95
CA ARG A 166 -9.49 8.69 -6.90
C ARG A 166 -10.75 7.87 -7.20
N ASP A 167 -11.23 7.88 -8.45
CA ASP A 167 -12.39 7.09 -8.87
C ASP A 167 -12.20 5.58 -8.65
N VAL A 168 -11.00 5.06 -8.89
CA VAL A 168 -10.64 3.66 -8.60
C VAL A 168 -10.59 3.41 -7.10
N PHE A 169 -9.99 4.33 -6.32
CA PHE A 169 -9.97 4.24 -4.85
C PHE A 169 -11.40 4.16 -4.28
N GLU A 170 -12.28 5.01 -4.74
CA GLU A 170 -13.68 5.04 -4.31
C GLU A 170 -14.45 3.79 -4.78
N ALA A 171 -14.28 3.38 -6.05
CA ALA A 171 -14.90 2.19 -6.60
C ALA A 171 -14.46 0.90 -5.89
N THR A 172 -13.22 0.82 -5.43
CA THR A 172 -12.72 -0.34 -4.67
C THR A 172 -13.10 -0.31 -3.19
N GLY A 173 -13.55 0.83 -2.67
CA GLY A 173 -13.91 1.04 -1.27
C GLY A 173 -12.71 1.34 -0.37
N GLY A 174 -11.59 1.82 -0.94
CA GLY A 174 -10.37 2.15 -0.20
C GLY A 174 -9.63 0.92 0.33
N PHE A 175 -8.70 1.11 1.25
CA PHE A 175 -8.04 0.01 1.96
C PHE A 175 -9.00 -0.71 2.90
N ASP A 176 -8.78 -1.99 3.13
CA ASP A 176 -9.64 -2.77 4.04
C ASP A 176 -9.47 -2.31 5.50
N ASN A 177 -10.52 -1.68 6.05
CA ASN A 177 -10.53 -1.17 7.43
C ASN A 177 -10.44 -2.28 8.50
N GLY A 178 -10.65 -3.53 8.14
CA GLY A 178 -10.47 -4.67 9.02
C GLY A 178 -9.01 -5.13 9.13
N MET A 179 -8.10 -4.61 8.30
CA MET A 179 -6.66 -4.85 8.45
C MET A 179 -6.13 -4.13 9.69
N LEU A 180 -5.38 -4.85 10.51
CA LEU A 180 -4.86 -4.34 11.78
C LEU A 180 -3.47 -3.70 11.57
N ARG A 181 -3.25 -2.60 12.24
CA ARG A 181 -1.97 -1.89 12.39
C ARG A 181 -1.08 -1.89 11.15
N TRP A 182 -0.34 -2.99 10.93
CA TRP A 182 0.67 -3.14 9.89
C TRP A 182 0.76 -4.59 9.38
N GLY A 183 1.28 -4.77 8.17
CA GLY A 183 1.56 -6.06 7.53
C GLY A 183 0.49 -6.50 6.55
N SER A 184 0.93 -6.95 5.39
CA SER A 184 0.12 -7.49 4.28
C SER A 184 -1.01 -6.59 3.76
N ILE A 185 -1.04 -5.31 4.14
CA ILE A 185 -2.03 -4.32 3.68
C ILE A 185 -1.84 -4.08 2.18
N ASP A 186 -0.61 -4.01 1.74
CA ASP A 186 -0.21 -3.85 0.34
C ASP A 186 -0.66 -5.05 -0.51
N ASN A 187 -0.53 -6.26 0.05
CA ASN A 187 -0.95 -7.50 -0.59
C ASN A 187 -2.47 -7.54 -0.76
N GLU A 188 -3.23 -7.18 0.28
CA GLU A 188 -4.69 -7.16 0.24
C GLU A 188 -5.21 -6.24 -0.86
N MET A 189 -4.73 -4.98 -0.89
CA MET A 189 -5.15 -4.01 -1.88
C MET A 189 -4.82 -4.48 -3.29
N SER A 190 -3.62 -4.99 -3.52
CA SER A 190 -3.18 -5.44 -4.85
C SER A 190 -3.96 -6.66 -5.34
N VAL A 191 -4.14 -7.69 -4.50
CA VAL A 191 -4.97 -8.86 -4.83
C VAL A 191 -6.40 -8.42 -5.15
N ARG A 192 -7.00 -7.56 -4.33
CA ARG A 192 -8.36 -7.09 -4.52
C ARG A 192 -8.53 -6.28 -5.81
N LEU A 193 -7.54 -5.44 -6.18
CA LEU A 193 -7.55 -4.74 -7.47
C LEU A 193 -7.68 -5.73 -8.62
N TRP A 194 -6.86 -6.77 -8.65
CA TRP A 194 -6.91 -7.79 -9.67
C TRP A 194 -8.27 -8.52 -9.71
N LEU A 195 -8.79 -8.89 -8.55
CA LEU A 195 -10.09 -9.57 -8.47
C LEU A 195 -11.25 -8.67 -8.94
N LEU A 196 -11.14 -7.36 -8.76
CA LEU A 196 -12.11 -6.38 -9.24
C LEU A 196 -11.90 -5.96 -10.71
N GLY A 197 -10.94 -6.57 -11.43
CA GLY A 197 -10.68 -6.31 -12.85
C GLY A 197 -9.76 -5.13 -13.13
N TYR A 198 -9.08 -4.60 -12.11
CA TYR A 198 -8.06 -3.57 -12.27
C TYR A 198 -6.66 -4.18 -12.34
N GLU A 199 -5.74 -3.50 -12.98
CA GLU A 199 -4.35 -3.93 -13.17
C GLU A 199 -3.39 -3.17 -12.26
N CYS A 200 -2.43 -3.89 -11.68
CA CYS A 200 -1.35 -3.35 -10.88
C CYS A 200 -0.11 -3.11 -11.75
N TRP A 201 0.26 -1.85 -11.98
CA TRP A 201 1.34 -1.47 -12.88
C TRP A 201 2.60 -1.03 -12.15
N VAL A 202 3.76 -1.42 -12.67
CA VAL A 202 5.08 -0.93 -12.25
C VAL A 202 5.68 -0.10 -13.39
N VAL A 203 6.25 1.05 -13.04
CA VAL A 203 6.87 2.01 -13.97
C VAL A 203 8.38 2.02 -13.71
N PRO A 204 9.17 1.22 -14.45
CA PRO A 204 10.59 0.98 -14.15
C PRO A 204 11.51 2.19 -14.29
N GLU A 205 11.10 3.18 -15.05
CA GLU A 205 11.86 4.41 -15.26
C GLU A 205 11.75 5.40 -14.09
N VAL A 206 10.78 5.20 -13.19
CA VAL A 206 10.63 6.00 -11.98
C VAL A 206 11.24 5.25 -10.82
N GLU A 207 12.09 5.91 -10.06
CA GLU A 207 12.72 5.36 -8.87
C GLU A 207 12.36 6.18 -7.63
N PHE A 208 12.00 5.47 -6.56
CA PHE A 208 11.93 6.01 -5.21
C PHE A 208 12.92 5.28 -4.33
N ARG A 209 13.50 6.00 -3.37
CA ARG A 209 14.37 5.41 -2.36
C ARG A 209 13.58 5.18 -1.09
N HIS A 210 13.77 4.03 -0.46
CA HIS A 210 13.04 3.60 0.75
C HIS A 210 14.03 3.16 1.82
N VAL A 211 13.78 3.51 3.07
CA VAL A 211 14.59 3.02 4.20
C VAL A 211 14.10 1.63 4.58
N PHE A 212 14.84 0.59 4.19
CA PHE A 212 14.61 -0.74 4.73
C PHE A 212 15.25 -0.85 6.11
N ARG A 213 14.51 -1.37 7.08
CA ARG A 213 14.91 -1.37 8.49
C ARG A 213 14.96 -2.78 9.03
N ASP A 214 16.02 -3.08 9.81
CA ASP A 214 16.12 -4.30 10.60
C ASP A 214 15.16 -4.28 11.80
N ALA A 215 14.95 -3.08 12.39
CA ALA A 215 14.06 -2.87 13.51
C ALA A 215 13.05 -1.75 13.25
N ARG A 216 11.81 -1.93 13.69
CA ARG A 216 10.74 -0.93 13.59
C ARG A 216 10.77 0.04 14.77
N PRO A 217 10.36 1.31 14.60
CA PRO A 217 10.32 2.29 15.67
C PRO A 217 9.08 2.13 16.60
N TYR A 218 8.40 1.00 16.52
CA TYR A 218 7.23 0.65 17.34
C TYR A 218 7.15 -0.86 17.56
N ASN A 219 6.50 -1.24 18.64
CA ASN A 219 6.24 -2.65 18.92
C ASN A 219 5.25 -3.23 17.93
N MET A 220 5.57 -4.41 17.40
CA MET A 220 4.69 -5.14 16.50
C MET A 220 4.26 -6.45 17.14
N GLU A 221 2.97 -6.64 17.26
CA GLU A 221 2.40 -7.91 17.69
C GLU A 221 2.23 -8.85 16.50
N TRP A 222 2.80 -10.03 16.61
CA TRP A 222 2.69 -11.04 15.56
C TRP A 222 1.25 -11.48 15.30
N SER A 223 0.37 -11.43 16.29
CA SER A 223 -1.06 -11.69 16.15
C SER A 223 -1.71 -10.79 15.09
N TRP A 224 -1.34 -9.50 15.02
CA TRP A 224 -1.84 -8.58 14.00
C TRP A 224 -1.37 -8.95 12.60
N ALA A 225 -0.10 -9.27 12.44
CA ALA A 225 0.46 -9.66 11.15
C ALA A 225 -0.15 -10.97 10.64
N LEU A 226 -0.33 -11.96 11.53
CA LEU A 226 -0.98 -13.22 11.20
C LEU A 226 -2.47 -13.04 10.90
N HIS A 227 -3.17 -12.20 11.71
CA HIS A 227 -4.55 -11.83 11.45
C HIS A 227 -4.72 -11.27 10.02
N ASN A 228 -3.87 -10.32 9.62
CA ASN A 228 -3.95 -9.72 8.30
C ASN A 228 -3.73 -10.75 7.18
N LYS A 229 -2.79 -11.68 7.34
CA LYS A 229 -2.57 -12.79 6.41
C LYS A 229 -3.77 -13.74 6.33
N LEU A 230 -4.36 -14.08 7.46
CA LEU A 230 -5.60 -14.87 7.52
C LEU A 230 -6.74 -14.09 6.87
N ARG A 231 -6.90 -12.81 7.19
CA ARG A 231 -7.96 -11.98 6.63
C ARG A 231 -7.93 -11.95 5.09
N ILE A 232 -6.75 -11.73 4.47
CA ILE A 232 -6.61 -11.81 3.01
C ILE A 232 -7.13 -13.15 2.49
N SER A 233 -6.69 -14.25 3.08
CA SER A 233 -7.06 -15.57 2.60
C SER A 233 -8.56 -15.84 2.76
N PHE A 234 -9.14 -15.51 3.92
CA PHE A 234 -10.55 -15.71 4.19
C PHE A 234 -11.48 -14.81 3.38
N VAL A 235 -11.04 -13.59 3.05
CA VAL A 235 -11.82 -12.66 2.21
C VAL A 235 -11.74 -13.05 0.73
N HIS A 236 -10.56 -13.41 0.23
CA HIS A 236 -10.31 -13.46 -1.21
C HIS A 236 -10.14 -14.86 -1.78
N PHE A 237 -9.66 -15.84 -1.00
CA PHE A 237 -9.26 -17.14 -1.55
C PHE A 237 -10.37 -18.21 -1.44
N ASP A 238 -10.20 -19.28 -2.22
CA ASP A 238 -11.00 -20.49 -2.14
C ASP A 238 -10.65 -21.34 -0.91
N ALA A 239 -11.51 -22.31 -0.59
CA ALA A 239 -11.35 -23.16 0.58
C ALA A 239 -10.04 -23.96 0.61
N PRO A 240 -9.57 -24.58 -0.50
CA PRO A 240 -8.28 -25.25 -0.52
C PRO A 240 -7.10 -24.34 -0.16
N ARG A 241 -7.07 -23.11 -0.69
CA ARG A 241 -6.00 -22.14 -0.40
C ARG A 241 -6.08 -21.60 1.02
N ILE A 242 -7.29 -21.35 1.53
CA ILE A 242 -7.47 -21.02 2.96
C ILE A 242 -6.87 -22.09 3.86
N ALA A 243 -7.17 -23.36 3.59
CA ALA A 243 -6.65 -24.47 4.37
C ALA A 243 -5.10 -24.55 4.35
N ARG A 244 -4.48 -24.25 3.21
CA ARG A 244 -3.01 -24.20 3.08
C ARG A 244 -2.41 -23.04 3.86
N VAL A 245 -3.01 -21.84 3.80
CA VAL A 245 -2.58 -20.68 4.59
C VAL A 245 -2.68 -20.96 6.09
N VAL A 246 -3.81 -21.49 6.54
CA VAL A 246 -3.99 -21.91 7.94
C VAL A 246 -2.94 -22.95 8.33
N GLY A 247 -2.71 -23.96 7.47
CA GLY A 247 -1.69 -24.98 7.67
C GLY A 247 -0.28 -24.43 7.85
N ALA A 248 0.07 -23.39 7.07
CA ALA A 248 1.37 -22.72 7.14
C ALA A 248 1.54 -21.85 8.40
N LEU A 249 0.47 -21.23 8.89
CA LEU A 249 0.52 -20.27 10.00
C LEU A 249 0.26 -20.89 11.38
N LYS A 250 -0.47 -22.03 11.45
CA LYS A 250 -0.99 -22.62 12.71
C LYS A 250 0.05 -22.99 13.76
N ARG A 251 1.34 -23.13 13.35
CA ARG A 251 2.42 -23.45 14.28
C ARG A 251 3.03 -22.23 14.98
N HIS A 252 2.67 -21.03 14.55
CA HIS A 252 3.16 -19.81 15.17
C HIS A 252 2.44 -19.55 16.50
N GLN A 253 3.19 -19.19 17.55
CA GLN A 253 2.66 -19.00 18.91
C GLN A 253 1.52 -17.97 19.00
N ALA A 254 1.51 -16.93 18.14
CA ALA A 254 0.47 -15.91 18.10
C ALA A 254 -0.75 -16.31 17.23
N PHE A 255 -0.79 -17.53 16.68
CA PHE A 255 -1.87 -17.96 15.80
C PHE A 255 -3.25 -18.03 16.50
N PRO A 256 -3.39 -18.57 17.74
CA PRO A 256 -4.69 -18.61 18.42
C PRO A 256 -5.30 -17.22 18.59
N GLU A 257 -4.49 -16.23 18.99
CA GLU A 257 -4.95 -14.85 19.14
C GLU A 257 -5.32 -14.22 17.79
N ALA A 258 -4.54 -14.47 16.74
CA ALA A 258 -4.87 -14.01 15.39
C ALA A 258 -6.21 -14.55 14.89
N VAL A 259 -6.55 -15.81 15.21
CA VAL A 259 -7.84 -16.41 14.88
C VAL A 259 -8.98 -15.78 15.69
N SER A 260 -8.76 -15.50 16.99
CA SER A 260 -9.75 -14.79 17.80
C SER A 260 -10.08 -13.41 17.23
N LEU A 261 -9.04 -12.62 16.92
CA LEU A 261 -9.20 -11.30 16.29
C LEU A 261 -9.93 -11.39 14.94
N LEU A 262 -9.68 -12.44 14.15
CA LEU A 262 -10.36 -12.64 12.88
C LEU A 262 -11.86 -12.95 13.08
N ALA A 263 -12.18 -13.76 14.08
CA ALA A 263 -13.56 -14.15 14.39
C ALA A 263 -14.41 -12.99 14.93
N GLU A 264 -13.77 -12.04 15.64
CA GLU A 264 -14.41 -10.83 16.15
C GLU A 264 -14.66 -9.78 15.04
N GLY A 265 -14.01 -9.94 13.89
CA GLY A 265 -14.07 -8.99 12.77
C GLY A 265 -15.23 -9.25 11.79
N ASP A 266 -15.28 -8.42 10.76
CA ASP A 266 -16.31 -8.45 9.71
C ASP A 266 -15.95 -9.31 8.50
N VAL A 267 -15.01 -10.26 8.65
CA VAL A 267 -14.43 -11.02 7.52
C VAL A 267 -15.48 -11.69 6.63
N SER A 268 -16.55 -12.25 7.24
CA SER A 268 -17.64 -12.91 6.50
C SER A 268 -18.42 -11.92 5.63
N THR A 269 -18.76 -10.75 6.19
CA THR A 269 -19.44 -9.67 5.46
C THR A 269 -18.57 -9.14 4.33
N ARG A 270 -17.29 -8.89 4.62
CA ARG A 270 -16.32 -8.43 3.62
C ARG A 270 -16.13 -9.42 2.48
N ARG A 271 -16.05 -10.73 2.79
CA ARG A 271 -16.01 -11.79 1.77
C ARG A 271 -17.22 -11.75 0.84
N LYS A 272 -18.42 -11.59 1.37
CA LYS A 272 -19.66 -11.52 0.57
C LYS A 272 -19.67 -10.29 -0.33
N ASP A 273 -19.28 -9.13 0.20
CA ASP A 273 -19.17 -7.88 -0.57
C ASP A 273 -18.22 -8.03 -1.76
N ILE A 274 -17.01 -8.52 -1.51
CA ILE A 274 -16.02 -8.71 -2.59
C ILE A 274 -16.48 -9.79 -3.58
N ALA A 275 -17.05 -10.89 -3.11
CA ALA A 275 -17.56 -11.95 -3.99
C ALA A 275 -18.68 -11.47 -4.92
N ALA A 276 -19.52 -10.54 -4.47
CA ALA A 276 -20.57 -9.96 -5.30
C ALA A 276 -20.06 -8.98 -6.37
N ARG A 277 -18.87 -8.43 -6.19
CA ARG A 277 -18.30 -7.35 -7.03
C ARG A 277 -17.15 -7.80 -7.91
N ARG A 278 -16.48 -8.92 -7.57
CA ARG A 278 -15.30 -9.38 -8.29
C ARG A 278 -15.64 -9.85 -9.71
N VAL A 279 -14.72 -9.56 -10.63
CA VAL A 279 -14.73 -9.99 -12.03
C VAL A 279 -13.95 -11.31 -12.17
N HIS A 280 -12.93 -11.48 -11.34
CA HIS A 280 -12.08 -12.66 -11.30
C HIS A 280 -12.13 -13.31 -9.91
N ASP A 281 -11.92 -14.61 -9.84
CA ASP A 281 -11.76 -15.33 -8.58
C ASP A 281 -10.29 -15.54 -8.21
N SER A 282 -10.06 -16.19 -7.06
CA SER A 282 -8.70 -16.48 -6.61
C SER A 282 -7.96 -17.47 -7.51
N GLU A 283 -8.69 -18.40 -8.14
CA GLU A 283 -8.06 -19.38 -9.04
C GLU A 283 -7.44 -18.66 -10.23
N TRP A 284 -8.19 -17.80 -10.92
CA TRP A 284 -7.68 -16.95 -11.97
C TRP A 284 -6.44 -16.14 -11.56
N TYR A 285 -6.45 -15.55 -10.34
CA TYR A 285 -5.31 -14.78 -9.84
C TYR A 285 -4.05 -15.65 -9.70
N PHE A 286 -4.21 -16.85 -9.10
CA PHE A 286 -3.09 -17.76 -8.89
C PHE A 286 -2.63 -18.46 -10.15
N GLU A 287 -3.49 -18.73 -11.11
CA GLU A 287 -3.09 -19.22 -12.45
C GLU A 287 -2.22 -18.19 -13.18
N ARG A 288 -2.58 -16.91 -13.07
CA ARG A 288 -1.88 -15.81 -13.74
C ARG A 288 -0.54 -15.48 -13.08
N PHE A 289 -0.46 -15.46 -11.77
CA PHE A 289 0.67 -14.91 -11.03
C PHE A 289 1.27 -15.86 -10.00
N GLY A 290 0.55 -16.89 -9.66
CA GLY A 290 0.80 -17.60 -8.44
C GLY A 290 2.07 -18.41 -8.39
N PRO A 291 2.61 -18.59 -7.17
CA PRO A 291 3.22 -19.89 -6.92
C PRO A 291 2.13 -20.95 -6.97
N LYS A 292 2.40 -22.04 -7.68
CA LYS A 292 1.52 -23.20 -7.72
C LYS A 292 1.55 -23.91 -6.36
N TRP A 293 0.66 -23.56 -5.47
CA TRP A 293 0.51 -24.18 -4.14
C TRP A 293 -0.95 -24.39 -3.76
#